data_6be08b2e9bb811b8b2869b5c427f229a
#
_entry.id   6be08b2e9bb811b8b2869b5c427f229a
#
_cell.length_a   1.000
_cell.length_b   1.000
_cell.length_c   1.000
_cell.angle_alpha   90.00
_cell.angle_beta   90.00
_cell.angle_gamma   90.00
#
_symmetry.space_group_name_H-M   'P 1'
#
loop_
_entity.id
_entity.type
_entity.pdbx_description
1 polymer ?
#
loop_
_entity_poly.entity_id
_entity_poly.type
_entity_poly.pdbx_seq_one_letter_code
_entity_poly.pdbx_strand_id
1 'polypeptide(L)'
;FKIMEYVGLAPYAKWQAGSLSHGQKQWLAISMLVAQSPDIILLDEPVAGLTDEETSKTADLIKSLAGEHTVVVIEHDMEFIRELGAPVTVLHQGQKLTEGMLEEVKADPRVIEVYLGESDDH
;
A
#
# COMPACT_ATOMS: atom_id res chain seq x y z
N PHE A 1 -0.40 -17.67 -14.31
CA PHE A 1 0.70 -17.04 -15.07
C PHE A 1 0.35 -15.62 -15.51
N LYS A 2 -0.88 -15.38 -15.97
CA LYS A 2 -1.32 -14.02 -16.33
C LYS A 2 -1.22 -13.05 -15.17
N ILE A 3 -1.55 -13.50 -13.97
CA ILE A 3 -1.46 -12.67 -12.76
C ILE A 3 0.00 -12.34 -12.45
N MET A 4 0.91 -13.29 -12.65
CA MET A 4 2.33 -13.04 -12.45
C MET A 4 2.87 -12.02 -13.45
N GLU A 5 2.39 -12.03 -14.70
CA GLU A 5 2.74 -11.00 -15.67
C GLU A 5 2.28 -9.63 -15.21
N TYR A 6 1.05 -9.56 -14.70
CA TYR A 6 0.43 -8.33 -14.24
C TYR A 6 1.22 -7.69 -13.08
N VAL A 7 1.73 -8.51 -12.16
CA VAL A 7 2.50 -8.01 -11.00
C VAL A 7 4.03 -7.99 -11.26
N GLY A 8 4.46 -8.31 -12.49
CA GLY A 8 5.88 -8.26 -12.84
C GLY A 8 6.69 -9.46 -12.40
N LEU A 9 6.05 -10.57 -12.07
CA LEU A 9 6.74 -11.78 -11.59
C LEU A 9 6.81 -12.90 -12.61
N ALA A 10 6.30 -12.71 -13.84
CA ALA A 10 6.30 -13.75 -14.86
C ALA A 10 7.70 -14.36 -15.12
N PRO A 11 8.79 -13.57 -15.18
CA PRO A 11 10.13 -14.13 -15.38
C PRO A 11 10.57 -15.10 -14.27
N TYR A 12 9.95 -15.03 -13.10
CA TYR A 12 10.30 -15.82 -11.93
C TYR A 12 9.32 -16.95 -11.65
N ALA A 13 8.43 -17.27 -12.62
CA ALA A 13 7.34 -18.23 -12.41
C ALA A 13 7.83 -19.60 -11.94
N LYS A 14 9.03 -20.00 -12.33
CA LYS A 14 9.61 -21.30 -11.98
C LYS A 14 10.60 -21.23 -10.83
N TRP A 15 10.83 -20.07 -10.27
CA TRP A 15 11.73 -19.90 -9.13
C TRP A 15 11.02 -20.30 -7.84
N GLN A 16 11.80 -20.78 -6.89
CA GLN A 16 11.29 -21.00 -5.54
C GLN A 16 11.03 -19.63 -4.89
N ALA A 17 9.95 -19.53 -4.11
CA ALA A 17 9.60 -18.28 -3.45
C ALA A 17 10.72 -17.73 -2.57
N GLY A 18 11.52 -18.61 -1.94
CA GLY A 18 12.66 -18.20 -1.12
C GLY A 18 13.76 -17.49 -1.89
N SER A 19 13.79 -17.61 -3.22
CA SER A 19 14.78 -16.95 -4.07
C SER A 19 14.40 -15.54 -4.50
N LEU A 20 13.17 -15.10 -4.16
CA LEU A 20 12.69 -13.77 -4.52
C LEU A 20 13.18 -12.73 -3.52
N SER A 21 13.30 -11.47 -3.98
CA SER A 21 13.55 -10.35 -3.08
C SER A 21 12.35 -10.15 -2.15
N HIS A 22 12.53 -9.33 -1.11
CA HIS A 22 11.44 -9.02 -0.18
C HIS A 22 10.24 -8.38 -0.91
N GLY A 23 10.51 -7.42 -1.81
CA GLY A 23 9.46 -6.79 -2.61
C GLY A 23 8.76 -7.77 -3.54
N GLN A 24 9.54 -8.67 -4.18
CA GLN A 24 8.96 -9.69 -5.06
C GLN A 24 8.08 -10.66 -4.28
N LYS A 25 8.47 -11.00 -3.05
CA LYS A 25 7.62 -11.85 -2.18
C LYS A 25 6.31 -11.14 -1.84
N GLN A 26 6.38 -9.83 -1.60
CA GLN A 26 5.17 -9.04 -1.32
C GLN A 26 4.25 -9.02 -2.54
N TRP A 27 4.81 -8.83 -3.74
CA TRP A 27 4.01 -8.84 -4.97
C TRP A 27 3.42 -10.23 -5.24
N LEU A 28 4.15 -11.29 -4.91
CA LEU A 28 3.61 -12.65 -5.00
C LEU A 28 2.41 -12.81 -4.06
N ALA A 29 2.50 -12.32 -2.84
CA ALA A 29 1.40 -12.39 -1.87
C ALA A 29 0.17 -11.66 -2.41
N ILE A 30 0.36 -10.48 -3.00
CA ILE A 30 -0.74 -9.71 -3.60
C ILE A 30 -1.34 -10.49 -4.78
N SER A 31 -0.51 -11.10 -5.62
CA SER A 31 -1.00 -11.87 -6.77
C SER A 31 -1.83 -13.08 -6.33
N MET A 32 -1.47 -13.70 -5.21
CA MET A 32 -2.24 -14.82 -4.65
C MET A 32 -3.62 -14.37 -4.19
N LEU A 33 -3.73 -13.15 -3.64
CA LEU A 33 -5.02 -12.57 -3.29
C LEU A 33 -5.84 -12.27 -4.52
N VAL A 34 -5.24 -11.65 -5.53
CA VAL A 34 -5.92 -11.31 -6.78
C VAL A 34 -6.43 -12.56 -7.50
N ALA A 35 -5.69 -13.67 -7.41
CA ALA A 35 -6.09 -14.93 -8.02
C ALA A 35 -7.43 -15.46 -7.52
N GLN A 36 -7.85 -15.07 -6.33
CA GLN A 36 -9.13 -15.45 -5.73
C GLN A 36 -10.30 -14.60 -6.23
N SER A 37 -10.01 -13.59 -7.05
CA SER A 37 -11.00 -12.64 -7.60
C SER A 37 -11.88 -11.99 -6.52
N PRO A 38 -11.29 -11.43 -5.46
CA PRO A 38 -12.07 -10.82 -4.38
C PRO A 38 -12.65 -9.46 -4.81
N ASP A 39 -13.75 -9.08 -4.18
CA ASP A 39 -14.31 -7.74 -4.36
C ASP A 39 -13.50 -6.71 -3.57
N ILE A 40 -13.03 -7.08 -2.38
CA ILE A 40 -12.27 -6.21 -1.48
C ILE A 40 -10.93 -6.87 -1.14
N ILE A 41 -9.86 -6.10 -1.26
CA ILE A 41 -8.52 -6.51 -0.88
C ILE A 41 -8.04 -5.62 0.26
N LEU A 42 -7.60 -6.23 1.36
CA LEU A 42 -7.02 -5.50 2.49
C LEU A 42 -5.52 -5.73 2.52
N LEU A 43 -4.74 -4.65 2.51
CA LEU A 43 -3.28 -4.70 2.56
C LEU A 43 -2.81 -3.92 3.79
N ASP A 44 -2.16 -4.62 4.71
CA ASP A 44 -1.65 -4.03 5.96
C ASP A 44 -0.14 -3.82 5.83
N GLU A 45 0.26 -2.55 5.81
CA GLU A 45 1.65 -2.12 5.67
C GLU A 45 2.38 -2.80 4.50
N PRO A 46 1.84 -2.68 3.27
CA PRO A 46 2.37 -3.43 2.13
C PRO A 46 3.77 -3.02 1.69
N VAL A 47 4.29 -1.88 2.14
CA VAL A 47 5.61 -1.40 1.74
C VAL A 47 6.64 -1.45 2.87
N ALA A 48 6.32 -2.07 4.00
CA ALA A 48 7.25 -2.21 5.11
C ALA A 48 8.50 -2.98 4.65
N GLY A 49 9.67 -2.38 4.84
CA GLY A 49 10.95 -3.00 4.49
C GLY A 49 11.29 -3.02 3.01
N LEU A 50 10.51 -2.36 2.16
CA LEU A 50 10.80 -2.28 0.73
C LEU A 50 11.73 -1.10 0.42
N THR A 51 12.47 -1.22 -0.69
CA THR A 51 13.26 -0.11 -1.22
C THR A 51 12.31 0.95 -1.79
N ASP A 52 12.83 2.16 -2.05
CA ASP A 52 12.03 3.22 -2.66
C ASP A 52 11.49 2.81 -4.03
N GLU A 53 12.31 2.12 -4.83
CA GLU A 53 11.89 1.63 -6.14
C GLU A 53 10.77 0.58 -6.00
N GLU A 54 10.93 -0.36 -5.09
CA GLU A 54 9.92 -1.39 -4.83
C GLU A 54 8.63 -0.78 -4.30
N THR A 55 8.74 0.26 -3.47
CA THR A 55 7.59 0.98 -2.93
C THR A 55 6.79 1.64 -4.06
N SER A 56 7.47 2.32 -4.99
CA SER A 56 6.80 2.95 -6.13
C SER A 56 6.14 1.94 -7.05
N LYS A 57 6.78 0.80 -7.29
CA LYS A 57 6.18 -0.28 -8.08
C LYS A 57 4.95 -0.85 -7.39
N THR A 58 4.98 -0.96 -6.06
CA THR A 58 3.85 -1.43 -5.29
C THR A 58 2.67 -0.46 -5.39
N ALA A 59 2.95 0.85 -5.35
CA ALA A 59 1.91 1.86 -5.54
C ALA A 59 1.26 1.73 -6.92
N ASP A 60 2.06 1.55 -7.97
CA ASP A 60 1.55 1.38 -9.32
C ASP A 60 0.68 0.12 -9.44
N LEU A 61 1.12 -0.98 -8.84
CA LEU A 61 0.36 -2.23 -8.82
C LEU A 61 -1.00 -2.03 -8.15
N ILE A 62 -1.02 -1.40 -6.98
CA ILE A 62 -2.27 -1.17 -6.24
C ILE A 62 -3.23 -0.29 -7.03
N LYS A 63 -2.72 0.77 -7.66
CA LYS A 63 -3.55 1.64 -8.51
C LYS A 63 -4.18 0.86 -9.66
N SER A 64 -3.43 -0.05 -10.26
CA SER A 64 -3.95 -0.85 -11.37
C SER A 64 -5.02 -1.84 -10.91
N LEU A 65 -4.95 -2.33 -9.68
CA LEU A 65 -5.96 -3.23 -9.12
C LEU A 65 -7.25 -2.51 -8.77
N ALA A 66 -7.18 -1.23 -8.42
CA ALA A 66 -8.32 -0.46 -7.92
C ALA A 66 -9.47 -0.30 -8.94
N GLY A 67 -9.22 -0.58 -10.23
CA GLY A 67 -10.27 -0.55 -11.25
C GLY A 67 -11.22 -1.74 -11.20
N GLU A 68 -10.74 -2.89 -10.74
CA GLU A 68 -11.51 -4.14 -10.68
C GLU A 68 -11.84 -4.57 -9.25
N HIS A 69 -11.10 -4.03 -8.27
CA HIS A 69 -11.24 -4.39 -6.86
C HIS A 69 -11.31 -3.14 -6.01
N THR A 70 -11.97 -3.23 -4.86
CA THR A 70 -11.84 -2.21 -3.83
C THR A 70 -10.61 -2.56 -3.00
N VAL A 71 -9.62 -1.67 -2.96
CA VAL A 71 -8.39 -1.92 -2.22
C VAL A 71 -8.32 -0.98 -1.02
N VAL A 72 -8.18 -1.56 0.16
CA VAL A 72 -8.00 -0.80 1.41
C VAL A 72 -6.57 -1.02 1.88
N VAL A 73 -5.82 0.05 2.03
CA VAL A 73 -4.42 0.00 2.44
C VAL A 73 -4.27 0.65 3.81
N ILE A 74 -3.64 -0.05 4.73
CA ILE A 74 -3.31 0.48 6.05
C ILE A 74 -1.82 0.81 6.02
N GLU A 75 -1.48 2.10 6.21
CA GLU A 75 -0.10 2.54 6.04
C GLU A 75 0.18 3.80 6.85
N HIS A 76 1.46 4.01 7.17
CA HIS A 76 1.92 5.23 7.83
C HIS A 76 3.02 5.94 7.01
N ASP A 77 3.39 5.38 5.86
CA ASP A 77 4.37 5.97 4.94
C ASP A 77 3.67 7.03 4.07
N MET A 78 3.89 8.30 4.40
CA MET A 78 3.20 9.42 3.74
C MET A 78 3.53 9.54 2.25
N GLU A 79 4.76 9.23 1.85
CA GLU A 79 5.12 9.28 0.43
C GLU A 79 4.38 8.22 -0.38
N PHE A 80 4.24 7.02 0.19
CA PHE A 80 3.49 5.95 -0.45
C PHE A 80 2.00 6.33 -0.57
N ILE A 81 1.43 6.89 0.50
CA ILE A 81 0.03 7.35 0.50
C ILE A 81 -0.16 8.42 -0.55
N ARG A 82 0.80 9.35 -0.70
CA ARG A 82 0.76 10.38 -1.72
C ARG A 82 0.77 9.77 -3.13
N GLU A 83 1.62 8.79 -3.36
CA GLU A 83 1.70 8.11 -4.66
C GLU A 83 0.40 7.41 -5.03
N LEU A 84 -0.32 6.86 -4.04
CA LEU A 84 -1.61 6.22 -4.30
C LEU A 84 -2.67 7.19 -4.78
N GLY A 85 -2.64 8.43 -4.31
CA GLY A 85 -3.58 9.47 -4.75
C GLY A 85 -5.04 9.21 -4.39
N ALA A 86 -5.29 8.40 -3.37
CA ALA A 86 -6.65 8.00 -2.95
C ALA A 86 -7.06 8.76 -1.69
N PRO A 87 -8.38 8.80 -1.37
CA PRO A 87 -8.85 9.36 -0.12
C PRO A 87 -8.24 8.63 1.08
N VAL A 88 -7.95 9.39 2.13
CA VAL A 88 -7.32 8.91 3.35
C VAL A 88 -8.27 9.07 4.53
N THR A 89 -8.40 8.01 5.31
CA THR A 89 -9.12 8.04 6.60
C THR A 89 -8.08 7.91 7.70
N VAL A 90 -8.04 8.86 8.63
CA VAL A 90 -7.10 8.82 9.74
C VAL A 90 -7.78 8.27 10.99
N LEU A 91 -7.18 7.21 11.54
CA LEU A 91 -7.67 6.58 12.76
C LEU A 91 -6.69 6.83 13.90
N HIS A 92 -7.23 7.02 15.09
CA HIS A 92 -6.43 7.17 16.31
C HIS A 92 -7.23 6.65 17.49
N GLN A 93 -6.62 5.73 18.25
CA GLN A 93 -7.25 5.13 19.42
C GLN A 93 -8.65 4.57 19.11
N GLY A 94 -8.78 3.91 17.97
CA GLY A 94 -10.03 3.27 17.57
C GLY A 94 -11.10 4.20 17.04
N GLN A 95 -10.78 5.47 16.82
CA GLN A 95 -11.74 6.46 16.33
C GLN A 95 -11.26 7.15 15.06
N LYS A 96 -12.19 7.53 14.22
CA LYS A 96 -11.90 8.32 13.02
C LYS A 96 -11.66 9.77 13.42
N LEU A 97 -10.48 10.31 13.11
CA LEU A 97 -10.17 11.72 13.34
C LEU A 97 -10.68 12.58 12.19
N THR A 98 -10.37 12.20 10.96
CA THR A 98 -10.74 12.98 9.78
C THR A 98 -10.60 12.10 8.54
N GLU A 99 -11.10 12.59 7.43
CA GLU A 99 -11.08 11.90 6.15
C GLU A 99 -11.04 12.91 5.02
N GLY A 100 -10.29 12.61 3.98
CA GLY A 100 -10.16 13.48 2.81
C GLY A 100 -8.93 13.12 2.02
N MET A 101 -8.55 13.98 1.07
CA MET A 101 -7.29 13.79 0.35
C MET A 101 -6.12 14.10 1.27
N LEU A 102 -4.96 13.53 0.97
CA LEU A 102 -3.79 13.62 1.86
C LEU A 102 -3.47 15.06 2.29
N GLU A 103 -3.48 16.00 1.34
CA GLU A 103 -3.12 17.38 1.67
C GLU A 103 -4.13 18.03 2.64
N GLU A 104 -5.41 17.69 2.52
CA GLU A 104 -6.43 18.15 3.45
C GLU A 104 -6.23 17.53 4.83
N VAL A 105 -5.97 16.24 4.86
CA VAL A 105 -5.77 15.48 6.09
C VAL A 105 -4.52 15.97 6.83
N LYS A 106 -3.42 16.24 6.12
CA LYS A 106 -2.18 16.74 6.71
C LYS A 106 -2.34 18.13 7.31
N ALA A 107 -3.28 18.90 6.82
CA ALA A 107 -3.55 20.26 7.34
C ALA A 107 -4.46 20.26 8.57
N ASP A 108 -5.09 19.14 8.90
CA ASP A 108 -5.96 19.04 10.06
C ASP A 108 -5.13 19.13 11.35
N PRO A 109 -5.45 20.09 12.26
CA PRO A 109 -4.69 20.25 13.51
C PRO A 109 -4.63 18.99 14.36
N ARG A 110 -5.65 18.16 14.35
CA ARG A 110 -5.69 16.91 15.11
C ARG A 110 -4.68 15.90 14.59
N VAL A 111 -4.52 15.85 13.26
CA VAL A 111 -3.55 14.97 12.62
C VAL A 111 -2.13 15.46 12.89
N ILE A 112 -1.92 16.77 12.79
CA ILE A 112 -0.61 17.37 13.08
C ILE A 112 -0.18 17.03 14.50
N GLU A 113 -1.08 17.17 15.46
CA GLU A 113 -0.80 16.90 16.87
C GLU A 113 -0.43 15.43 17.11
N VAL A 114 -1.19 14.50 16.50
CA VAL A 114 -1.07 13.07 16.80
C VAL A 114 0.05 12.39 16.00
N TYR A 115 0.20 12.73 14.73
CA TYR A 115 1.09 11.98 13.84
C TYR A 115 2.28 12.78 13.33
N LEU A 116 2.09 14.07 13.03
CA LEU A 116 3.12 14.87 12.38
C LEU A 116 3.94 15.67 13.39
N GLY A 117 3.32 16.11 14.48
CA GLY A 117 4.02 16.82 15.54
C GLY A 117 5.03 15.95 16.26
N GLU A 118 4.71 14.68 16.46
CA GLU A 118 5.61 13.73 17.11
C GLU A 118 6.81 13.40 16.23
N SER A 119 6.66 13.42 14.92
CA SER A 119 7.74 13.13 13.97
C SER A 119 8.78 14.22 13.95
N ASP A 120 8.40 15.46 14.24
CA ASP A 120 9.29 16.61 14.22
C ASP A 120 10.17 16.69 15.47
N ASP A 121 9.84 15.92 16.51
CA ASP A 121 10.59 15.88 17.76
C ASP A 121 11.78 14.91 17.70
N HIS A 122 11.97 14.27 16.57
CA HIS A 122 13.09 13.38 16.32
C HIS A 122 14.05 13.97 15.31
#